data_2ca7097a4b6f23b1857b265620c63fc9
#
_entry.id   2ca7097a4b6f23b1857b265620c63fc9
#
_cell.length_a   1.000
_cell.length_b   1.000
_cell.length_c   1.000
_cell.angle_alpha   90.00
_cell.angle_beta   90.00
_cell.angle_gamma   90.00
#
_symmetry.space_group_name_H-M   'P 1'
#
loop_
_entity.id
_entity.type
_entity.pdbx_description
1 polymer ?
#
loop_
_entity_poly.entity_id
_entity_poly.type
_entity_poly.pdbx_seq_one_letter_code
_entity_poly.pdbx_strand_id
1 'polypeptide(L)'
;MDATLSPVSTAQLAETIASVLGGRAKSVKLALGEVTVTAGAADYLAVASILRDAAGCQFEQLMDLCGLDYSEYKNGQYDGLRYCVTVHLLSVSLNQRVRLKVFCLDDDFPVVDSINGIWNSANWFEREAFDLYGIVFEGHNDLRRILTDYGFIGHPFRKDFPTTGHVEMRYDAEQKRVIYQPVTIEPREIIPRVIREDNYGGLQ
;
A
#
# COMPACT_ATOMS: atom_id res chain seq x y z
N MET A 1 14.93 7.61 -37.54
CA MET A 1 13.48 7.97 -37.57
C MET A 1 13.01 7.86 -36.13
N ASP A 2 13.10 8.97 -35.40
CA ASP A 2 12.57 9.06 -34.03
C ASP A 2 11.05 9.17 -34.12
N ALA A 3 10.38 8.04 -33.89
CA ALA A 3 8.97 8.06 -33.58
C ALA A 3 8.84 8.62 -32.16
N THR A 4 8.70 9.93 -32.04
CA THR A 4 8.24 10.54 -30.80
C THR A 4 6.85 9.98 -30.51
N LEU A 5 6.80 8.96 -29.63
CA LEU A 5 5.53 8.44 -29.11
C LEU A 5 4.83 9.61 -28.41
N SER A 6 3.75 10.11 -29.03
CA SER A 6 2.89 11.08 -28.38
C SER A 6 2.39 10.44 -27.07
N PRO A 7 2.47 11.13 -25.92
CA PRO A 7 2.03 10.55 -24.66
C PRO A 7 0.55 10.17 -24.79
N VAL A 8 0.26 8.89 -24.57
CA VAL A 8 -1.12 8.39 -24.51
C VAL A 8 -1.83 9.14 -23.37
N SER A 9 -3.01 9.66 -23.64
CA SER A 9 -3.76 10.34 -22.58
C SER A 9 -4.15 9.36 -21.48
N THR A 10 -4.22 9.84 -20.23
CA THR A 10 -4.62 9.00 -19.09
C THR A 10 -6.02 8.39 -19.26
N ALA A 11 -6.89 9.05 -20.03
CA ALA A 11 -8.21 8.51 -20.40
C ALA A 11 -8.07 7.29 -21.33
N GLN A 12 -7.25 7.39 -22.36
CA GLN A 12 -6.98 6.26 -23.27
C GLN A 12 -6.32 5.09 -22.54
N LEU A 13 -5.40 5.38 -21.60
CA LEU A 13 -4.81 4.36 -20.75
C LEU A 13 -5.88 3.63 -19.92
N ALA A 14 -6.81 4.37 -19.29
CA ALA A 14 -7.88 3.76 -18.51
C ALA A 14 -8.78 2.85 -19.37
N GLU A 15 -9.12 3.25 -20.60
CA GLU A 15 -9.88 2.45 -21.55
C GLU A 15 -9.11 1.19 -21.98
N THR A 16 -7.83 1.33 -22.28
CA THR A 16 -6.95 0.21 -22.65
C THR A 16 -6.90 -0.81 -21.51
N ILE A 17 -6.63 -0.37 -20.28
CA ILE A 17 -6.58 -1.23 -19.10
C ILE A 17 -7.94 -1.91 -18.87
N ALA A 18 -9.04 -1.18 -18.96
CA ALA A 18 -10.37 -1.75 -18.78
C ALA A 18 -10.67 -2.82 -19.83
N SER A 19 -10.28 -2.59 -21.08
CA SER A 19 -10.44 -3.56 -22.17
C SER A 19 -9.61 -4.82 -21.96
N VAL A 20 -8.34 -4.68 -21.57
CA VAL A 20 -7.40 -5.80 -21.41
C VAL A 20 -7.74 -6.65 -20.18
N LEU A 21 -8.15 -6.03 -19.08
CA LEU A 21 -8.50 -6.73 -17.84
C LEU A 21 -9.89 -7.36 -17.90
N GLY A 22 -10.81 -6.78 -18.69
CA GLY A 22 -12.19 -7.25 -18.77
C GLY A 22 -12.85 -7.34 -17.39
N GLY A 23 -13.51 -8.46 -17.12
CA GLY A 23 -14.22 -8.69 -15.85
C GLY A 23 -13.34 -8.99 -14.61
N ARG A 24 -12.01 -9.06 -14.76
CA ARG A 24 -11.09 -9.32 -13.63
C ARG A 24 -10.83 -8.11 -12.74
N ALA A 25 -10.99 -6.90 -13.29
CA ALA A 25 -10.93 -5.70 -12.49
C ALA A 25 -12.30 -5.38 -11.88
N LYS A 26 -12.36 -5.20 -10.55
CA LYS A 26 -13.59 -4.70 -9.89
C LYS A 26 -13.92 -3.28 -10.34
N SER A 27 -12.92 -2.45 -10.57
CA SER A 27 -13.10 -1.10 -11.09
C SER A 27 -11.81 -0.56 -11.72
N VAL A 28 -11.96 0.27 -12.76
CA VAL A 28 -10.91 1.13 -13.30
C VAL A 28 -11.42 2.56 -13.17
N LYS A 29 -10.71 3.40 -12.43
CA LYS A 29 -11.10 4.78 -12.16
C LYS A 29 -10.01 5.74 -12.59
N LEU A 30 -10.41 6.78 -13.30
CA LEU A 30 -9.58 7.96 -13.59
C LEU A 30 -9.99 9.08 -12.63
N ALA A 31 -9.07 9.54 -11.81
CA ALA A 31 -9.28 10.65 -10.91
C ALA A 31 -7.98 11.42 -10.71
N LEU A 32 -8.05 12.75 -10.67
CA LEU A 32 -6.88 13.62 -10.46
C LEU A 32 -5.72 13.36 -11.45
N GLY A 33 -6.04 12.93 -12.68
CA GLY A 33 -5.04 12.59 -13.69
C GLY A 33 -4.35 11.23 -13.51
N GLU A 34 -4.79 10.41 -12.55
CA GLU A 34 -4.22 9.09 -12.25
C GLU A 34 -5.23 7.97 -12.51
N VAL A 35 -4.76 6.88 -13.10
CA VAL A 35 -5.55 5.66 -13.30
C VAL A 35 -5.36 4.74 -12.10
N THR A 36 -6.47 4.35 -11.48
CA THR A 36 -6.49 3.38 -10.38
C THR A 36 -7.32 2.17 -10.76
N VAL A 37 -6.72 1.00 -10.70
CA VAL A 37 -7.35 -0.31 -10.87
C VAL A 37 -7.59 -0.92 -9.51
N THR A 38 -8.79 -1.43 -9.26
CA THR A 38 -9.07 -2.25 -8.07
C THR A 38 -9.32 -3.68 -8.50
N ALA A 39 -8.49 -4.61 -8.01
CA ALA A 39 -8.63 -6.03 -8.26
C ALA A 39 -9.37 -6.74 -7.11
N GLY A 40 -10.00 -7.87 -7.39
CA GLY A 40 -10.39 -8.84 -6.37
C GLY A 40 -9.16 -9.57 -5.82
N ALA A 41 -9.20 -10.05 -4.58
CA ALA A 41 -8.10 -10.83 -4.02
C ALA A 41 -7.78 -12.07 -4.87
N ALA A 42 -8.81 -12.79 -5.32
CA ALA A 42 -8.65 -13.99 -6.17
C ALA A 42 -8.08 -13.68 -7.58
N ASP A 43 -8.28 -12.47 -8.09
CA ASP A 43 -7.81 -12.08 -9.42
C ASP A 43 -6.49 -11.31 -9.39
N TYR A 44 -5.96 -11.01 -8.21
CA TYR A 44 -4.82 -10.08 -8.03
C TYR A 44 -3.59 -10.49 -8.83
N LEU A 45 -3.15 -11.75 -8.74
CA LEU A 45 -2.02 -12.28 -9.52
C LEU A 45 -2.26 -12.22 -11.03
N ALA A 46 -3.47 -12.59 -11.47
CA ALA A 46 -3.82 -12.57 -12.88
C ALA A 46 -3.83 -11.14 -13.42
N VAL A 47 -4.42 -10.20 -12.67
CA VAL A 47 -4.42 -8.76 -13.02
C VAL A 47 -2.99 -8.21 -13.08
N ALA A 48 -2.16 -8.52 -12.09
CA ALA A 48 -0.77 -8.10 -12.04
C ALA A 48 0.04 -8.60 -13.26
N SER A 49 -0.10 -9.89 -13.59
CA SER A 49 0.57 -10.49 -14.75
C SER A 49 0.12 -9.86 -16.08
N ILE A 50 -1.19 -9.62 -16.22
CA ILE A 50 -1.73 -8.97 -17.42
C ILE A 50 -1.21 -7.54 -17.53
N LEU A 51 -1.18 -6.76 -16.45
CA LEU A 51 -0.65 -5.40 -16.46
C LEU A 51 0.83 -5.36 -16.86
N ARG A 52 1.62 -6.37 -16.47
CA ARG A 52 3.03 -6.47 -16.87
C ARG A 52 3.18 -6.79 -18.37
N ASP A 53 2.41 -7.76 -18.88
CA ASP A 53 2.72 -8.41 -20.15
C ASP A 53 1.86 -7.95 -21.34
N ALA A 54 0.66 -7.41 -21.09
CA ALA A 54 -0.27 -7.08 -22.14
C ALA A 54 0.20 -5.90 -23.01
N ALA A 55 -0.01 -6.01 -24.30
CA ALA A 55 0.25 -4.92 -25.24
C ALA A 55 -0.55 -3.66 -24.84
N GLY A 56 0.11 -2.51 -24.83
CA GLY A 56 -0.48 -1.23 -24.40
C GLY A 56 -0.49 -0.98 -22.88
N CYS A 57 -0.11 -2.00 -22.07
CA CYS A 57 0.14 -1.88 -20.63
C CYS A 57 1.63 -1.88 -20.34
N GLN A 58 2.29 -3.03 -20.48
CA GLN A 58 3.74 -3.23 -20.36
C GLN A 58 4.35 -2.53 -19.14
N PHE A 59 3.75 -2.74 -17.96
CA PHE A 59 4.25 -2.17 -16.72
C PHE A 59 5.43 -3.00 -16.21
N GLU A 60 6.62 -2.70 -16.75
CA GLU A 60 7.85 -3.46 -16.48
C GLU A 60 8.36 -3.25 -15.06
N GLN A 61 8.08 -2.10 -14.47
CA GLN A 61 8.63 -1.72 -13.16
C GLN A 61 7.55 -1.56 -12.11
N LEU A 62 7.69 -2.30 -11.01
CA LEU A 62 7.05 -1.98 -9.75
C LEU A 62 7.87 -0.90 -9.05
N MET A 63 7.29 0.28 -8.89
CA MET A 63 7.93 1.44 -8.25
C MET A 63 7.80 1.39 -6.73
N ASP A 64 6.64 1.00 -6.26
CA ASP A 64 6.31 1.01 -4.85
C ASP A 64 5.15 0.05 -4.55
N LEU A 65 5.16 -0.54 -3.35
CA LEU A 65 4.04 -1.30 -2.80
C LEU A 65 3.93 -0.94 -1.32
N CYS A 66 2.76 -0.53 -0.88
CA CYS A 66 2.50 -0.21 0.52
C CYS A 66 1.17 -0.79 1.01
N GLY A 67 1.14 -1.12 2.30
CA GLY A 67 -0.09 -1.42 3.02
C GLY A 67 -0.84 -0.14 3.40
N LEU A 68 -2.15 -0.25 3.56
CA LEU A 68 -3.02 0.83 4.04
C LEU A 68 -4.02 0.26 5.05
N ASP A 69 -4.24 0.99 6.14
CA ASP A 69 -5.30 0.73 7.11
C ASP A 69 -6.40 1.79 6.96
N TYR A 70 -7.60 1.37 6.59
CA TYR A 70 -8.75 2.22 6.34
C TYR A 70 -9.65 2.40 7.57
N SER A 71 -9.31 1.84 8.74
CA SER A 71 -10.18 1.88 9.93
C SER A 71 -10.58 3.29 10.36
N GLU A 72 -9.70 4.28 10.20
CA GLU A 72 -9.97 5.69 10.52
C GLU A 72 -10.27 6.56 9.27
N TYR A 73 -10.35 5.95 8.09
CA TYR A 73 -10.63 6.71 6.87
C TYR A 73 -12.03 7.36 6.94
N LYS A 74 -12.14 8.60 6.48
CA LYS A 74 -13.35 9.44 6.59
C LYS A 74 -13.86 9.57 8.03
N ASN A 75 -12.96 9.73 9.00
CA ASN A 75 -13.30 9.81 10.43
C ASN A 75 -14.03 8.54 10.93
N GLY A 76 -13.62 7.36 10.46
CA GLY A 76 -14.24 6.09 10.84
C GLY A 76 -15.59 5.78 10.18
N GLN A 77 -16.02 6.60 9.21
CA GLN A 77 -17.29 6.38 8.48
C GLN A 77 -17.13 5.49 7.23
N TYR A 78 -15.94 4.91 7.03
CA TYR A 78 -15.70 4.01 5.91
C TYR A 78 -16.29 2.63 6.20
N ASP A 79 -17.26 2.23 5.38
CA ASP A 79 -17.94 0.93 5.44
C ASP A 79 -17.38 0.01 4.33
N GLY A 80 -16.14 -0.44 4.50
CA GLY A 80 -15.45 -1.31 3.56
C GLY A 80 -14.36 -2.12 4.25
N LEU A 81 -13.64 -2.91 3.48
CA LEU A 81 -12.54 -3.74 3.98
C LEU A 81 -11.40 -2.88 4.54
N ARG A 82 -10.89 -3.26 5.69
CA ARG A 82 -9.93 -2.48 6.47
C ARG A 82 -8.56 -2.39 5.79
N TYR A 83 -7.99 -3.52 5.40
CA TYR A 83 -6.63 -3.55 4.88
C TYR A 83 -6.60 -3.58 3.35
N CYS A 84 -5.72 -2.78 2.78
CA CYS A 84 -5.52 -2.69 1.34
C CYS A 84 -4.02 -2.69 1.03
N VAL A 85 -3.62 -3.40 0.00
CA VAL A 85 -2.31 -3.26 -0.62
C VAL A 85 -2.45 -2.37 -1.85
N THR A 86 -1.60 -1.36 -1.94
CA THR A 86 -1.54 -0.43 -3.07
C THR A 86 -0.19 -0.55 -3.74
N VAL A 87 -0.21 -0.76 -5.04
CA VAL A 87 0.98 -0.93 -5.89
C VAL A 87 1.03 0.17 -6.93
N HIS A 88 2.18 0.81 -7.09
CA HIS A 88 2.45 1.77 -8.14
C HIS A 88 3.35 1.14 -9.20
N LEU A 89 2.84 1.10 -10.42
CA LEU A 89 3.52 0.49 -11.57
C LEU A 89 3.89 1.55 -12.59
N LEU A 90 5.03 1.35 -13.24
CA LEU A 90 5.55 2.20 -14.31
C LEU A 90 5.82 1.35 -15.56
N SER A 91 5.26 1.78 -16.68
CA SER A 91 5.73 1.38 -17.99
C SER A 91 6.79 2.37 -18.44
N VAL A 92 8.02 1.91 -18.50
CA VAL A 92 9.16 2.72 -18.96
C VAL A 92 9.08 2.91 -20.47
N SER A 93 8.73 1.84 -21.18
CA SER A 93 8.61 1.85 -22.64
C SER A 93 7.51 2.76 -23.17
N LEU A 94 6.37 2.84 -22.46
CA LEU A 94 5.21 3.64 -22.85
C LEU A 94 5.07 4.95 -22.05
N ASN A 95 5.94 5.20 -21.07
CA ASN A 95 5.89 6.35 -20.16
C ASN A 95 4.50 6.53 -19.51
N GLN A 96 3.98 5.45 -18.95
CA GLN A 96 2.66 5.39 -18.34
C GLN A 96 2.76 4.91 -16.89
N ARG A 97 1.81 5.34 -16.05
CA ARG A 97 1.71 4.91 -14.65
C ARG A 97 0.31 4.43 -14.33
N VAL A 98 0.23 3.42 -13.46
CA VAL A 98 -1.04 2.93 -12.93
C VAL A 98 -0.89 2.59 -11.45
N ARG A 99 -1.96 2.82 -10.70
CA ARG A 99 -2.09 2.34 -9.31
C ARG A 99 -2.98 1.12 -9.31
N LEU A 100 -2.48 0.01 -8.77
CA LEU A 100 -3.24 -1.21 -8.54
C LEU A 100 -3.56 -1.33 -7.06
N LYS A 101 -4.82 -1.60 -6.72
CA LYS A 101 -5.29 -1.83 -5.35
C LYS A 101 -5.91 -3.20 -5.22
N VAL A 102 -5.61 -3.86 -4.09
CA VAL A 102 -6.28 -5.08 -3.66
C VAL A 102 -6.61 -4.97 -2.18
N PHE A 103 -7.81 -5.37 -1.81
CA PHE A 103 -8.25 -5.39 -0.41
C PHE A 103 -8.17 -6.80 0.15
N CYS A 104 -7.65 -6.93 1.36
CA CYS A 104 -7.68 -8.17 2.13
C CYS A 104 -9.14 -8.45 2.54
N LEU A 105 -9.54 -9.73 2.49
CA LEU A 105 -10.93 -10.11 2.77
C LEU A 105 -11.21 -10.31 4.26
N ASP A 106 -10.17 -10.52 5.05
CA ASP A 106 -10.25 -10.78 6.48
C ASP A 106 -9.45 -9.69 7.22
N ASP A 107 -10.08 -9.06 8.21
CA ASP A 107 -9.48 -8.00 9.01
C ASP A 107 -8.66 -8.55 10.18
N ASP A 108 -8.96 -9.76 10.66
CA ASP A 108 -8.20 -10.41 11.73
C ASP A 108 -6.92 -11.04 11.20
N PHE A 109 -7.00 -11.63 10.01
CA PHE A 109 -5.87 -12.25 9.32
C PHE A 109 -5.79 -11.80 7.86
N PRO A 110 -5.28 -10.57 7.62
CA PRO A 110 -5.22 -10.01 6.27
C PRO A 110 -4.19 -10.74 5.40
N VAL A 111 -4.67 -11.36 4.33
CA VAL A 111 -3.86 -12.14 3.38
C VAL A 111 -4.11 -11.67 1.96
N VAL A 112 -3.04 -11.60 1.17
CA VAL A 112 -3.07 -11.42 -0.29
C VAL A 112 -1.97 -12.25 -0.91
N ASP A 113 -2.10 -12.58 -2.20
CA ASP A 113 -1.03 -13.26 -2.93
C ASP A 113 0.21 -12.38 -3.08
N SER A 114 1.40 -12.97 -3.04
CA SER A 114 2.65 -12.29 -3.34
C SER A 114 2.83 -12.09 -4.84
N ILE A 115 3.21 -10.89 -5.24
CA ILE A 115 3.58 -10.56 -6.63
C ILE A 115 5.10 -10.55 -6.86
N ASN A 116 5.86 -11.07 -5.88
CA ASN A 116 7.33 -11.17 -5.98
C ASN A 116 7.81 -11.97 -7.19
N GLY A 117 7.04 -13.00 -7.61
CA GLY A 117 7.32 -13.76 -8.83
C GLY A 117 7.07 -12.98 -10.14
N ILE A 118 6.34 -11.86 -10.08
CA ILE A 118 6.07 -10.99 -11.22
C ILE A 118 7.11 -9.86 -11.28
N TRP A 119 7.33 -9.17 -10.16
CA TRP A 119 8.36 -8.13 -10.00
C TRP A 119 9.23 -8.43 -8.78
N ASN A 120 10.49 -8.75 -8.98
CA ASN A 120 11.42 -9.08 -7.89
C ASN A 120 11.57 -7.95 -6.87
N SER A 121 11.36 -6.70 -7.27
CA SER A 121 11.38 -5.55 -6.37
C SER A 121 10.29 -5.60 -5.30
N ALA A 122 9.18 -6.32 -5.52
CA ALA A 122 8.11 -6.49 -4.55
C ALA A 122 8.58 -7.15 -3.25
N ASN A 123 9.64 -7.96 -3.29
CA ASN A 123 10.12 -8.73 -2.12
C ASN A 123 10.24 -7.89 -0.85
N TRP A 124 10.97 -6.78 -0.91
CA TRP A 124 11.20 -5.95 0.28
C TRP A 124 9.99 -5.10 0.65
N PHE A 125 9.24 -4.62 -0.33
CA PHE A 125 8.01 -3.87 -0.09
C PHE A 125 6.91 -4.74 0.56
N GLU A 126 6.78 -5.99 0.15
CA GLU A 126 5.85 -6.93 0.78
C GLU A 126 6.26 -7.25 2.22
N ARG A 127 7.56 -7.42 2.47
CA ARG A 127 8.09 -7.56 3.85
C ARG A 127 7.83 -6.33 4.70
N GLU A 128 7.94 -5.13 4.14
CA GLU A 128 7.60 -3.88 4.82
C GLU A 128 6.12 -3.82 5.17
N ALA A 129 5.23 -4.11 4.23
CA ALA A 129 3.79 -4.14 4.46
C ALA A 129 3.40 -5.22 5.49
N PHE A 130 4.04 -6.38 5.45
CA PHE A 130 3.90 -7.42 6.48
C PHE A 130 4.36 -6.92 7.86
N ASP A 131 5.53 -6.30 7.94
CA ASP A 131 6.10 -5.83 9.21
C ASP A 131 5.22 -4.73 9.84
N LEU A 132 4.82 -3.74 9.04
CA LEU A 132 4.16 -2.54 9.55
C LEU A 132 2.64 -2.70 9.73
N TYR A 133 1.98 -3.55 8.95
CA TYR A 133 0.53 -3.74 8.96
C TYR A 133 0.07 -5.16 9.31
N GLY A 134 0.96 -6.14 9.25
CA GLY A 134 0.63 -7.54 9.46
C GLY A 134 -0.10 -8.19 8.28
N ILE A 135 0.02 -7.63 7.08
CA ILE A 135 -0.53 -8.22 5.87
C ILE A 135 0.37 -9.38 5.44
N VAL A 136 -0.18 -10.59 5.36
CA VAL A 136 0.53 -11.79 4.93
C VAL A 136 0.50 -11.88 3.41
N PHE A 137 1.65 -12.12 2.78
CA PHE A 137 1.79 -12.32 1.34
C PHE A 137 1.99 -13.81 1.05
N GLU A 138 0.93 -14.47 0.59
CA GLU A 138 0.96 -15.89 0.29
C GLU A 138 1.86 -16.16 -0.93
N GLY A 139 2.73 -17.17 -0.82
CA GLY A 139 3.71 -17.48 -1.86
C GLY A 139 4.98 -16.61 -1.85
N HIS A 140 5.15 -15.71 -0.89
CA HIS A 140 6.40 -14.99 -0.71
C HIS A 140 7.51 -15.93 -0.23
N ASN A 141 8.69 -15.85 -0.85
CA ASN A 141 9.79 -16.79 -0.62
C ASN A 141 10.58 -16.56 0.69
N ASP A 142 10.49 -15.37 1.29
CA ASP A 142 11.24 -15.00 2.52
C ASP A 142 10.48 -13.93 3.32
N LEU A 143 9.22 -14.22 3.73
CA LEU A 143 8.38 -13.29 4.47
C LEU A 143 8.82 -13.21 5.93
N ARG A 144 9.49 -12.12 6.28
CA ARG A 144 9.98 -11.82 7.63
C ARG A 144 10.05 -10.32 7.85
N ARG A 145 10.06 -9.87 9.10
CA ARG A 145 10.19 -8.44 9.42
C ARG A 145 11.46 -7.83 8.83
N ILE A 146 11.43 -6.54 8.52
CA ILE A 146 12.52 -5.82 7.87
C ILE A 146 12.89 -4.50 8.58
N LEU A 147 11.93 -3.81 9.17
CA LEU A 147 12.13 -2.50 9.80
C LEU A 147 12.07 -2.54 11.33
N THR A 148 11.20 -3.38 11.90
CA THR A 148 11.08 -3.49 13.35
C THR A 148 12.08 -4.48 13.92
N ASP A 149 12.38 -4.35 15.23
CA ASP A 149 13.28 -5.25 15.94
C ASP A 149 12.75 -6.69 15.98
N TYR A 150 13.64 -7.66 16.13
CA TYR A 150 13.28 -9.09 16.20
C TYR A 150 12.27 -9.45 17.29
N GLY A 151 12.28 -8.72 18.39
CA GLY A 151 11.35 -8.90 19.51
C GLY A 151 10.15 -7.97 19.50
N PHE A 152 9.95 -7.17 18.44
CA PHE A 152 8.88 -6.21 18.37
C PHE A 152 7.51 -6.90 18.31
N ILE A 153 6.58 -6.49 19.17
CA ILE A 153 5.23 -7.04 19.25
C ILE A 153 4.23 -6.04 18.65
N GLY A 154 3.46 -6.50 17.69
CA GLY A 154 2.45 -5.70 16.99
C GLY A 154 2.91 -5.18 15.63
N HIS A 155 2.11 -4.27 15.06
CA HIS A 155 2.30 -3.68 13.74
C HIS A 155 2.10 -2.17 13.84
N PRO A 156 3.20 -1.38 13.80
CA PRO A 156 3.18 0.01 14.27
C PRO A 156 2.43 0.97 13.35
N PHE A 157 2.07 0.60 12.13
CA PHE A 157 1.31 1.46 11.20
C PHE A 157 -0.19 1.17 11.19
N ARG A 158 -0.64 0.15 11.93
CA ARG A 158 -2.07 -0.01 12.20
C ARG A 158 -2.59 1.19 12.97
N LYS A 159 -3.76 1.69 12.63
CA LYS A 159 -4.34 2.89 13.26
C LYS A 159 -4.68 2.70 14.74
N ASP A 160 -4.93 1.47 15.15
CA ASP A 160 -5.15 1.07 16.55
C ASP A 160 -3.86 0.86 17.35
N PHE A 161 -2.66 0.94 16.71
CA PHE A 161 -1.40 0.86 17.42
C PHE A 161 -1.03 2.23 18.02
N PRO A 162 -0.70 2.31 19.33
CA PRO A 162 -0.40 3.59 19.97
C PRO A 162 0.89 4.21 19.42
N THR A 163 0.88 5.51 19.16
CA THR A 163 2.04 6.25 18.63
C THR A 163 3.28 6.17 19.50
N THR A 164 3.10 6.03 20.82
CA THR A 164 4.20 5.85 21.79
C THR A 164 4.72 4.42 21.86
N GLY A 165 4.00 3.46 21.22
CA GLY A 165 4.27 2.03 21.39
C GLY A 165 3.87 1.50 22.77
N HIS A 166 4.21 0.25 23.04
CA HIS A 166 3.96 -0.43 24.33
C HIS A 166 5.23 -0.56 25.17
N VAL A 167 6.38 -0.53 24.51
CA VAL A 167 7.69 -0.81 25.10
C VAL A 167 8.68 0.23 24.58
N GLU A 168 9.55 0.70 25.46
CA GLU A 168 10.67 1.56 25.12
C GLU A 168 11.99 0.91 25.47
N MET A 169 13.05 1.30 24.76
CA MET A 169 14.42 0.89 25.07
C MET A 169 15.10 1.95 25.94
N ARG A 170 15.74 1.52 27.02
CA ARG A 170 16.50 2.37 27.89
C ARG A 170 17.86 1.76 28.20
N TYR A 171 18.89 2.59 28.28
CA TYR A 171 20.19 2.15 28.79
C TYR A 171 20.15 2.07 30.32
N ASP A 172 20.43 0.87 30.87
CA ASP A 172 20.60 0.64 32.29
C ASP A 172 22.08 0.76 32.63
N ALA A 173 22.43 1.80 33.42
CA ALA A 173 23.81 2.06 33.80
C ALA A 173 24.36 1.05 34.80
N GLU A 174 23.52 0.40 35.63
CA GLU A 174 23.92 -0.60 36.59
C GLU A 174 24.25 -1.94 35.91
N GLN A 175 23.35 -2.36 34.97
CA GLN A 175 23.55 -3.59 34.20
C GLN A 175 24.46 -3.37 32.98
N LYS A 176 24.82 -2.12 32.67
CA LYS A 176 25.65 -1.70 31.50
C LYS A 176 25.14 -2.26 30.16
N ARG A 177 23.81 -2.32 30.00
CA ARG A 177 23.15 -2.82 28.77
C ARG A 177 21.86 -2.05 28.48
N VAL A 178 21.37 -2.21 27.26
CA VAL A 178 20.03 -1.76 26.86
C VAL A 178 19.02 -2.77 27.40
N ILE A 179 17.98 -2.27 28.05
CA ILE A 179 16.84 -3.05 28.55
C ILE A 179 15.55 -2.55 27.90
N TYR A 180 14.58 -3.43 27.82
CA TYR A 180 13.21 -3.08 27.42
C TYR A 180 12.37 -2.88 28.69
N GLN A 181 11.60 -1.81 28.70
CA GLN A 181 10.65 -1.51 29.78
C GLN A 181 9.32 -1.03 29.20
N PRO A 182 8.22 -1.08 29.97
CA PRO A 182 6.97 -0.45 29.57
C PRO A 182 7.20 1.03 29.27
N VAL A 183 6.51 1.55 28.22
CA VAL A 183 6.64 2.94 27.82
C VAL A 183 6.21 3.88 28.94
N THR A 184 7.04 4.91 29.20
CA THR A 184 6.77 5.95 30.19
C THR A 184 6.47 7.31 29.55
N ILE A 185 6.46 7.38 28.22
CA ILE A 185 6.21 8.61 27.45
C ILE A 185 4.73 8.97 27.55
N GLU A 186 4.43 10.13 28.17
CA GLU A 186 3.07 10.66 28.16
C GLU A 186 2.73 11.25 26.79
N PRO A 187 1.59 10.86 26.18
CA PRO A 187 1.12 11.47 24.94
C PRO A 187 0.92 12.97 25.12
N ARG A 188 1.55 13.77 24.29
CA ARG A 188 1.31 15.22 24.28
C ARG A 188 0.16 15.50 23.32
N GLU A 189 -1.01 15.80 23.85
CA GLU A 189 -2.10 16.36 23.05
C GLU A 189 -1.74 17.81 22.70
N ILE A 190 -1.33 18.02 21.46
CA ILE A 190 -1.11 19.36 20.92
C ILE A 190 -2.48 19.84 20.41
N ILE A 191 -3.11 20.74 21.16
CA ILE A 191 -4.27 21.58 20.82
C ILE A 191 -5.16 21.04 19.69
N PRO A 192 -6.45 20.77 19.91
CA PRO A 192 -7.36 20.28 18.88
C PRO A 192 -7.30 21.22 17.66
N ARG A 193 -6.93 20.68 16.51
CA ARG A 193 -6.91 21.41 15.25
C ARG A 193 -8.37 21.65 14.85
N VAL A 194 -8.83 22.88 14.97
CA VAL A 194 -10.12 23.29 14.42
C VAL A 194 -9.98 23.33 12.90
N ILE A 195 -10.52 22.35 12.20
CA ILE A 195 -10.66 22.37 10.74
C ILE A 195 -11.81 23.32 10.43
N ARG A 196 -11.47 24.53 9.94
CA ARG A 196 -12.48 25.46 9.42
C ARG A 196 -12.79 25.02 7.99
N GLU A 197 -13.92 24.33 7.81
CA GLU A 197 -14.36 23.85 6.49
C GLU A 197 -14.74 24.99 5.53
N ASP A 198 -15.10 26.16 6.06
CA ASP A 198 -15.72 27.24 5.29
C ASP A 198 -14.78 28.08 4.43
N ASN A 199 -13.46 27.87 4.45
CA ASN A 199 -12.53 28.75 3.73
C ASN A 199 -11.26 28.09 3.19
N TYR A 200 -11.24 26.81 2.95
CA TYR A 200 -10.08 26.19 2.31
C TYR A 200 -10.19 26.32 0.79
N GLY A 201 -9.66 27.45 0.27
CA GLY A 201 -9.17 27.54 -1.09
C GLY A 201 -10.17 27.44 -2.22
N GLY A 202 -11.38 27.91 -2.09
CA GLY A 202 -12.22 28.21 -3.26
C GLY A 202 -12.40 27.06 -4.27
N LEU A 203 -12.24 25.82 -3.85
CA LEU A 203 -12.50 24.64 -4.67
C LEU A 203 -13.97 24.27 -4.52
N GLN A 204 -14.80 24.88 -5.35
CA GLN A 204 -16.12 24.37 -5.73
C GLN A 204 -15.98 23.37 -6.86
#